data_7601d9337733d8b6d72d0a149ea95acc
#
_entry.id   7601d9337733d8b6d72d0a149ea95acc
#
_cell.length_a   1.000
_cell.length_b   1.000
_cell.length_c   1.000
_cell.angle_alpha   90.00
_cell.angle_beta   90.00
_cell.angle_gamma   90.00
#
_symmetry.space_group_name_H-M   'P 1'
#
loop_
_entity.id
_entity.type
_entity.pdbx_description
1 polymer ?
#
loop_
_entity_poly.entity_id
_entity_poly.type
_entity_poly.pdbx_seq_one_letter_code
_entity_poly.pdbx_strand_id
1 'polypeptide(L)'
;MTIEKRKTIDKIEVVGDYKHIQVRERTDIIEDGAVLSSSYRRWVISPNQDYSNEHADVQAMCQQFHTQEIINLYNTMLSEQTLEETE
;
A
#
# COMPACT_ATOMS: atom_id res chain seq x y z
N MET A 1 -32.87 13.07 -3.55
CA MET A 1 -32.00 11.88 -3.58
C MET A 1 -30.53 12.35 -3.59
N THR A 2 -29.75 11.91 -2.61
CA THR A 2 -28.36 12.28 -2.50
C THR A 2 -27.49 11.04 -2.63
N ILE A 3 -26.61 11.05 -3.62
CA ILE A 3 -25.66 9.94 -3.84
C ILE A 3 -24.27 10.44 -3.54
N GLU A 4 -23.57 9.74 -2.66
CA GLU A 4 -22.20 10.07 -2.27
C GLU A 4 -21.26 8.90 -2.60
N LYS A 5 -20.03 9.26 -2.90
CA LYS A 5 -18.96 8.28 -3.09
C LYS A 5 -17.93 8.54 -2.00
N ARG A 6 -17.69 7.55 -1.15
CA ARG A 6 -16.73 7.68 -0.04
C ARG A 6 -15.61 6.68 -0.20
N LYS A 7 -14.39 7.17 -0.18
CA LYS A 7 -13.20 6.34 -0.24
C LYS A 7 -12.56 6.29 1.14
N THR A 8 -12.24 5.08 1.59
CA THR A 8 -11.65 4.84 2.90
C THR A 8 -10.49 3.86 2.75
N ILE A 9 -9.35 4.18 3.34
CA ILE A 9 -8.27 3.20 3.50
C ILE A 9 -8.68 2.32 4.68
N ASP A 10 -9.18 1.12 4.39
CA ASP A 10 -9.75 0.27 5.44
C ASP A 10 -8.81 -0.82 5.91
N LYS A 11 -7.66 -0.98 5.28
CA LYS A 11 -6.69 -1.97 5.70
C LYS A 11 -5.29 -1.59 5.26
N ILE A 12 -4.35 -1.64 6.18
CA ILE A 12 -2.92 -1.46 5.91
C ILE A 12 -2.20 -2.59 6.63
N GLU A 13 -1.42 -3.40 5.88
CA GLU A 13 -0.67 -4.51 6.45
C GLU A 13 0.81 -4.38 6.10
N VAL A 14 1.66 -4.78 7.05
CA VAL A 14 3.10 -4.91 6.83
C VAL A 14 3.39 -6.39 6.66
N VAL A 15 3.99 -6.76 5.54
CA VAL A 15 4.15 -8.16 5.15
C VAL A 15 5.61 -8.46 4.81
N GLY A 16 6.12 -9.56 5.37
CA GLY A 16 7.41 -10.13 5.02
C GLY A 16 8.59 -9.42 5.65
N ASP A 17 9.77 -9.94 5.35
CA ASP A 17 11.03 -9.47 5.92
C ASP A 17 11.41 -8.08 5.41
N TYR A 18 10.95 -7.72 4.21
CA TYR A 18 11.25 -6.43 3.60
C TYR A 18 10.16 -5.40 3.86
N LYS A 19 9.20 -5.72 4.73
CA LYS A 19 8.16 -4.79 5.16
C LYS A 19 7.39 -4.17 3.99
N HIS A 20 6.94 -5.00 3.06
CA HIS A 20 6.02 -4.55 2.02
C HIS A 20 4.74 -4.06 2.66
N ILE A 21 4.25 -2.91 2.23
CA ILE A 21 3.01 -2.32 2.77
C ILE A 21 1.88 -2.66 1.82
N GLN A 22 0.92 -3.47 2.26
CA GLN A 22 -0.28 -3.79 1.50
C GLN A 22 -1.40 -2.86 1.93
N VAL A 23 -2.02 -2.22 0.95
CA VAL A 23 -3.08 -1.24 1.19
C VAL A 23 -4.36 -1.69 0.52
N ARG A 24 -5.48 -1.55 1.23
CA ARG A 24 -6.80 -1.77 0.66
C ARG A 24 -7.63 -0.50 0.82
N GLU A 25 -8.20 -0.04 -0.28
CA GLU A 25 -9.12 1.10 -0.30
C GLU A 25 -10.52 0.58 -0.58
N ARG A 26 -11.46 0.96 0.27
CA ARG A 26 -12.88 0.67 0.06
C ARG A 26 -13.56 1.91 -0.51
N THR A 27 -14.32 1.72 -1.57
CA THR A 27 -15.16 2.77 -2.13
C THR A 27 -16.61 2.41 -1.87
N ASP A 28 -17.31 3.24 -1.12
CA ASP A 28 -18.72 3.06 -0.81
C ASP A 28 -19.56 4.00 -1.68
N ILE A 29 -20.64 3.47 -2.23
CA ILE A 29 -21.68 4.28 -2.87
C ILE A 29 -22.81 4.38 -1.87
N ILE A 30 -23.13 5.61 -1.47
CA ILE A 30 -24.07 5.89 -0.38
C ILE A 30 -25.24 6.68 -0.95
N GLU A 31 -26.48 6.24 -0.68
CA GLU A 31 -27.68 6.95 -1.05
C GLU A 31 -28.49 7.21 0.22
N ASP A 32 -28.76 8.49 0.48
CA ASP A 32 -29.57 8.93 1.63
C ASP A 32 -29.10 8.34 2.95
N GLY A 33 -27.76 8.26 3.12
CA GLY A 33 -27.14 7.75 4.34
C GLY A 33 -26.97 6.24 4.41
N ALA A 34 -27.44 5.49 3.41
CA ALA A 34 -27.32 4.04 3.38
C ALA A 34 -26.33 3.59 2.32
N VAL A 35 -25.45 2.65 2.67
CA VAL A 35 -24.50 2.09 1.73
C VAL A 35 -25.21 1.15 0.76
N LEU A 36 -25.18 1.48 -0.53
CA LEU A 36 -25.77 0.66 -1.58
C LEU A 36 -24.81 -0.42 -2.07
N SER A 37 -23.54 -0.07 -2.20
CA SER A 37 -22.55 -1.01 -2.69
C SER A 37 -21.16 -0.58 -2.23
N SER A 38 -20.23 -1.54 -2.21
CA SER A 38 -18.85 -1.30 -1.86
C SER A 38 -17.96 -2.03 -2.85
N SER A 39 -16.84 -1.42 -3.20
CA SER A 39 -15.81 -2.05 -4.01
C SER A 39 -14.45 -1.83 -3.37
N TYR A 40 -13.48 -2.66 -3.74
CA TYR A 40 -12.16 -2.65 -3.12
C TYR A 40 -11.09 -2.53 -4.18
N ARG A 41 -10.05 -1.78 -3.84
CA ARG A 41 -8.83 -1.70 -4.65
C ARG A 41 -7.65 -2.00 -3.72
N ARG A 42 -6.72 -2.82 -4.19
CA ARG A 42 -5.55 -3.21 -3.41
C ARG A 42 -4.29 -2.90 -4.18
N TRP A 43 -3.26 -2.48 -3.46
CA TRP A 43 -1.93 -2.30 -4.04
C TRP A 43 -0.87 -2.53 -2.98
N VAL A 44 0.37 -2.65 -3.43
CA VAL A 44 1.51 -2.92 -2.56
C VAL A 44 2.57 -1.86 -2.78
N ILE A 45 3.17 -1.39 -1.69
CA ILE A 45 4.27 -0.44 -1.74
C ILE A 45 5.52 -1.16 -1.24
N SER A 46 6.51 -1.29 -2.12
CA SER A 46 7.80 -1.90 -1.80
C SER A 46 8.75 -0.88 -1.16
N PRO A 47 9.78 -1.32 -0.41
CA PRO A 47 10.64 -0.39 0.32
C PRO A 47 11.33 0.68 -0.54
N ASN A 48 11.58 0.38 -1.82
CA ASN A 48 12.26 1.31 -2.72
C ASN A 48 11.32 2.19 -3.53
N GLN A 49 10.02 2.17 -3.24
CA GLN A 49 9.03 2.95 -3.97
C GLN A 49 8.76 4.30 -3.29
N ASP A 50 8.43 5.30 -4.11
CA ASP A 50 7.99 6.60 -3.63
C ASP A 50 6.55 6.48 -3.13
N TYR A 51 6.31 6.94 -1.92
CA TYR A 51 4.98 6.93 -1.31
C TYR A 51 4.43 8.34 -1.04
N SER A 52 5.02 9.36 -1.67
CA SER A 52 4.65 10.75 -1.41
C SER A 52 3.22 11.09 -1.82
N ASN A 53 2.63 10.32 -2.74
CA ASN A 53 1.26 10.52 -3.21
C ASN A 53 0.23 9.64 -2.49
N GLU A 54 0.67 8.87 -1.50
CA GLU A 54 -0.22 7.98 -0.75
C GLU A 54 -1.00 8.75 0.32
N HIS A 55 -2.07 8.13 0.81
CA HIS A 55 -2.82 8.65 1.95
C HIS A 55 -1.89 8.84 3.15
N ALA A 56 -2.21 9.83 4.01
CA ALA A 56 -1.36 10.17 5.16
C ALA A 56 -1.07 8.98 6.07
N ASP A 57 -2.05 8.13 6.32
CA ASP A 57 -1.87 6.95 7.16
C ASP A 57 -0.92 5.94 6.51
N VAL A 58 -0.99 5.79 5.19
CA VAL A 58 -0.09 4.91 4.44
C VAL A 58 1.33 5.47 4.47
N GLN A 59 1.48 6.78 4.29
CA GLN A 59 2.79 7.44 4.38
C GLN A 59 3.42 7.21 5.75
N ALA A 60 2.63 7.33 6.82
CA ALA A 60 3.13 7.13 8.19
C ALA A 60 3.65 5.71 8.38
N MET A 61 2.93 4.71 7.86
CA MET A 61 3.37 3.31 7.92
C MET A 61 4.66 3.10 7.13
N CYS A 62 4.74 3.68 5.93
CA CYS A 62 5.95 3.58 5.11
C CYS A 62 7.15 4.23 5.82
N GLN A 63 6.95 5.39 6.42
CA GLN A 63 8.02 6.08 7.16
C GLN A 63 8.53 5.24 8.33
N GLN A 64 7.63 4.53 9.00
CA GLN A 64 8.00 3.71 10.15
C GLN A 64 8.76 2.45 9.75
N PHE A 65 8.35 1.78 8.68
CA PHE A 65 8.86 0.46 8.31
C PHE A 65 9.86 0.47 7.16
N HIS A 66 9.78 1.44 6.25
CA HIS A 66 10.72 1.56 5.13
C HIS A 66 11.93 2.40 5.55
N THR A 67 12.70 1.88 6.51
CA THR A 67 13.94 2.50 6.97
C THR A 67 15.03 2.32 5.92
N GLN A 68 16.11 3.09 6.04
CA GLN A 68 17.25 2.95 5.13
C GLN A 68 17.82 1.52 5.16
N GLU A 69 17.83 0.90 6.33
CA GLU A 69 18.29 -0.48 6.49
C GLU A 69 17.44 -1.44 5.65
N ILE A 70 16.11 -1.33 5.75
CA ILE A 70 15.18 -2.18 5.00
C ILE A 70 15.30 -1.92 3.50
N ILE A 71 15.42 -0.66 3.09
CA ILE A 71 15.60 -0.29 1.68
C ILE A 71 16.88 -0.93 1.14
N ASN A 72 17.97 -0.87 1.90
CA ASN A 72 19.25 -1.46 1.49
C ASN A 72 19.15 -2.98 1.37
N LEU A 73 18.51 -3.63 2.33
CA LEU A 73 18.31 -5.09 2.28
C LEU A 73 17.49 -5.49 1.05
N TYR A 74 16.43 -4.75 0.77
CA TYR A 74 15.58 -5.04 -0.38
C TYR A 74 16.34 -4.86 -1.69
N ASN A 75 17.10 -3.78 -1.83
CA ASN A 75 17.88 -3.52 -3.03
C ASN A 75 18.98 -4.56 -3.23
N THR A 76 19.60 -5.03 -2.15
CA THR A 76 20.58 -6.10 -2.20
C THR A 76 19.95 -7.40 -2.70
N MET A 77 18.78 -7.75 -2.19
CA MET A 77 18.03 -8.92 -2.64
C MET A 77 17.72 -8.86 -4.13
N LEU A 78 17.25 -7.70 -4.61
CA LEU A 78 16.96 -7.51 -6.02
C LEU A 78 18.21 -7.69 -6.90
N SER A 79 19.35 -7.15 -6.46
CA SER A 79 20.62 -7.32 -7.18
C SER A 79 21.04 -8.79 -7.27
N GLU A 80 20.89 -9.52 -6.18
CA GLU A 80 21.20 -10.95 -6.14
C GLU A 80 20.31 -11.75 -7.08
N GLN A 81 19.02 -11.45 -7.12
CA GLN A 81 18.09 -12.10 -8.04
C GLN A 81 18.46 -11.83 -9.50
N THR A 82 18.84 -10.59 -9.80
CA THR A 82 19.24 -10.21 -11.15
C THR A 82 20.48 -10.98 -11.59
N LEU A 83 21.45 -11.14 -10.69
CA LEU A 83 22.66 -11.91 -10.98
C LEU A 83 22.36 -13.39 -11.25
N GLU A 84 21.44 -13.96 -10.50
CA GLU A 84 21.02 -15.35 -10.70
C GLU A 84 20.33 -15.53 -12.04
N GLU A 85 19.51 -14.57 -12.44
CA GLU A 85 18.77 -14.64 -13.70
C GLU A 85 19.67 -14.54 -14.93
N THR A 86 20.82 -13.92 -14.81
CA THR A 86 21.74 -13.75 -15.95
C THR A 86 22.61 -14.98 -16.22
N GLU A 87 22.56 -15.95 -15.37
CA GLU A 87 23.26 -17.22 -15.60
C GLU A 87 22.46 -18.09 -16.59
#